data_58a1740c4bfd7f866d90cd38787d125b
#
_entry.id   58a1740c4bfd7f866d90cd38787d125b
#
_cell.length_a   1.000
_cell.length_b   1.000
_cell.length_c   1.000
_cell.angle_alpha   90.00
_cell.angle_beta   90.00
_cell.angle_gamma   90.00
#
_symmetry.space_group_name_H-M   'P 1'
#
loop_
_entity.id
_entity.type
_entity.pdbx_description
1 polymer ?
#
loop_
_entity_poly.entity_id
_entity_poly.type
_entity_poly.pdbx_seq_one_letter_code
_entity_poly.pdbx_strand_id
1 'polypeptide(L)'
;DSVRRFINSDSPESITWAYVQHKLLKVKNKKGKKIAFIESKVDVRMKLNIILTMLGERIFLTGEVQGNSEGTRRVYLEPLQLFSSKETIYLEGEVEMDGEKFRLKITSRSFINLVD
;
A
#
# COMPACT_ATOMS: atom_id res chain seq x y z
N ASP A 1 16.36 5.54 1.27
CA ASP A 1 15.87 6.59 0.41
C ASP A 1 14.36 6.76 0.53
N SER A 2 13.95 8.00 0.53
CA SER A 2 12.53 8.37 0.70
C SER A 2 12.01 8.99 -0.59
N VAL A 3 10.84 8.56 -1.03
CA VAL A 3 10.18 9.10 -2.23
C VAL A 3 8.77 9.53 -1.86
N ARG A 4 8.45 10.79 -2.11
CA ARG A 4 7.11 11.31 -1.93
C ARG A 4 6.40 11.29 -3.28
N ARG A 5 5.26 10.61 -3.34
CA ARG A 5 4.47 10.49 -4.56
C ARG A 5 3.09 11.10 -4.37
N PHE A 6 2.62 11.72 -5.43
CA PHE A 6 1.27 12.22 -5.54
C PHE A 6 0.58 11.40 -6.63
N ILE A 7 -0.51 10.74 -6.28
CA ILE A 7 -1.23 9.85 -7.19
C ILE A 7 -2.70 10.25 -7.22
N ASN A 8 -3.21 10.52 -8.41
CA ASN A 8 -4.64 10.70 -8.60
C ASN A 8 -5.30 9.33 -8.73
N SER A 9 -6.40 9.12 -8.01
CA SER A 9 -7.21 7.93 -8.16
C SER A 9 -8.04 8.00 -9.46
N ASP A 10 -8.78 6.93 -9.76
CA ASP A 10 -9.66 6.88 -10.94
C ASP A 10 -10.74 7.96 -10.92
N SER A 11 -11.13 8.42 -9.73
CA SER A 11 -11.99 9.57 -9.59
C SER A 11 -11.14 10.85 -9.61
N PRO A 12 -11.45 11.84 -10.51
CA PRO A 12 -10.63 13.04 -10.63
C PRO A 12 -10.50 13.87 -9.37
N GLU A 13 -11.43 13.71 -8.42
CA GLU A 13 -11.47 14.47 -7.18
C GLU A 13 -10.89 13.73 -5.99
N SER A 14 -10.52 12.48 -6.17
CA SER A 14 -9.86 11.68 -5.11
C SER A 14 -8.36 11.77 -5.26
N ILE A 15 -7.68 12.02 -4.14
CA ILE A 15 -6.25 12.28 -4.12
C ILE A 15 -5.59 11.36 -3.11
N THR A 16 -4.47 10.76 -3.51
CA THR A 16 -3.67 9.92 -2.63
C THR A 16 -2.27 10.50 -2.52
N TRP A 17 -1.82 10.70 -1.29
CA TRP A 17 -0.43 11.01 -0.99
C TRP A 17 0.22 9.79 -0.36
N ALA A 18 1.39 9.44 -0.85
CA ALA A 18 2.16 8.34 -0.29
C ALA A 18 3.61 8.77 -0.08
N TYR A 19 4.11 8.51 1.11
CA TYR A 19 5.51 8.68 1.46
C TYR A 19 6.12 7.31 1.63
N VAL A 20 7.08 6.98 0.76
CA VAL A 20 7.67 5.64 0.71
C VAL A 20 9.13 5.69 1.14
N GLN A 21 9.50 4.80 2.04
CA GLN A 21 10.86 4.66 2.53
C GLN A 21 11.31 3.21 2.37
N HIS A 22 12.47 3.02 1.74
CA HIS A 22 13.09 1.71 1.58
C HIS A 22 14.40 1.67 2.34
N LYS A 23 14.69 0.53 2.94
CA LYS A 23 15.93 0.31 3.66
C LYS A 23 16.49 -1.06 3.32
N LEU A 24 17.75 -1.10 2.88
CA LEU A 24 18.47 -2.35 2.72
C LEU A 24 18.93 -2.83 4.09
N LEU A 25 18.44 -3.99 4.52
CA LEU A 25 18.77 -4.55 5.83
C LEU A 25 20.07 -5.35 5.79
N LYS A 26 20.21 -6.22 4.81
CA LYS A 26 21.37 -7.08 4.67
C LYS A 26 21.40 -7.72 3.29
N VAL A 27 22.57 -8.24 2.94
CA VAL A 27 22.77 -9.06 1.74
C VAL A 27 23.37 -10.38 2.19
N LYS A 28 22.79 -11.49 1.75
CA LYS A 28 23.29 -12.84 2.03
C LYS A 28 23.66 -13.54 0.74
N ASN A 29 24.69 -14.39 0.83
CA ASN A 29 25.01 -15.34 -0.22
C ASN A 29 24.39 -16.68 0.11
N LYS A 30 23.63 -17.23 -0.83
CA LYS A 30 23.04 -18.55 -0.71
C LYS A 30 23.23 -19.30 -2.01
N LYS A 31 23.99 -20.40 -1.97
CA LYS A 31 24.30 -21.24 -3.14
C LYS A 31 24.85 -20.42 -4.31
N GLY A 32 25.77 -19.49 -4.03
CA GLY A 32 26.39 -18.64 -5.05
C GLY A 32 25.53 -17.49 -5.54
N LYS A 33 24.33 -17.30 -5.01
CA LYS A 33 23.44 -16.19 -5.35
C LYS A 33 23.36 -15.19 -4.21
N LYS A 34 23.35 -13.92 -4.56
CA LYS A 34 23.18 -12.84 -3.60
C LYS A 34 21.71 -12.51 -3.43
N ILE A 35 21.26 -12.47 -2.19
CA ILE A 35 19.90 -12.14 -1.83
C ILE A 35 19.92 -10.88 -0.96
N ALA A 36 19.22 -9.85 -1.40
CA ALA A 36 19.03 -8.62 -0.65
C ALA A 36 17.74 -8.69 0.15
N PHE A 37 17.79 -8.25 1.40
CA PHE A 37 16.64 -8.11 2.29
C PHE A 37 16.31 -6.63 2.40
N ILE A 38 15.13 -6.24 1.95
CA ILE A 38 14.70 -4.85 1.88
C ILE A 38 13.46 -4.66 2.74
N GLU A 39 13.52 -3.68 3.63
CA GLU A 39 12.37 -3.23 4.40
C GLU A 39 11.77 -2.00 3.74
N SER A 40 10.45 -1.99 3.62
CA SER A 40 9.72 -0.85 3.07
C SER A 40 8.67 -0.38 4.05
N LYS A 41 8.57 0.94 4.19
CA LYS A 41 7.53 1.59 4.99
C LYS A 41 6.86 2.62 4.12
N VAL A 42 5.55 2.66 4.17
CA VAL A 42 4.75 3.61 3.41
C VAL A 42 3.75 4.27 4.35
N ASP A 43 3.75 5.59 4.35
CA ASP A 43 2.71 6.38 4.99
C ASP A 43 1.76 6.87 3.92
N VAL A 44 0.47 6.64 4.11
CA VAL A 44 -0.56 6.93 3.11
C VAL A 44 -1.61 7.85 3.70
N ARG A 45 -2.01 8.83 2.92
CA ARG A 45 -3.17 9.67 3.20
C ARG A 45 -4.00 9.75 1.93
N MET A 46 -5.28 9.40 2.03
CA MET A 46 -6.20 9.47 0.92
C MET A 46 -7.37 10.39 1.26
N LYS A 47 -7.64 11.33 0.36
CA LYS A 47 -8.85 12.11 0.41
C LYS A 47 -9.79 11.52 -0.63
N LEU A 48 -10.95 11.04 -0.17
CA LEU A 48 -11.91 10.34 -1.00
C LEU A 48 -13.05 11.27 -1.42
N ASN A 49 -13.37 11.23 -2.70
CA ASN A 49 -14.54 11.88 -3.26
C ASN A 49 -14.99 11.02 -4.44
N ILE A 50 -15.78 10.01 -4.14
CA ILE A 50 -16.09 8.92 -5.07
C ILE A 50 -17.61 8.80 -5.23
N ILE A 51 -18.04 8.50 -6.45
CA ILE A 51 -19.42 8.13 -6.74
C ILE A 51 -19.42 6.63 -7.03
N LEU A 52 -20.16 5.88 -6.21
CA LEU A 52 -20.35 4.45 -6.41
C LEU A 52 -21.76 4.20 -6.94
N THR A 53 -21.88 3.27 -7.89
CA THR A 53 -23.18 2.80 -8.37
C THR A 53 -23.37 1.38 -7.88
N MET A 54 -24.35 1.18 -7.01
CA MET A 54 -24.68 -0.12 -6.45
C MET A 54 -26.18 -0.36 -6.57
N LEU A 55 -26.57 -1.47 -7.16
CA LEU A 55 -27.98 -1.85 -7.31
C LEU A 55 -28.85 -0.77 -7.95
N GLY A 56 -28.26 -0.05 -8.92
CA GLY A 56 -28.96 1.04 -9.62
C GLY A 56 -29.00 2.37 -8.86
N GLU A 57 -28.44 2.44 -7.67
CA GLU A 57 -28.38 3.67 -6.89
C GLU A 57 -26.98 4.29 -6.93
N ARG A 58 -26.96 5.62 -6.90
CA ARG A 58 -25.71 6.39 -6.80
C ARG A 58 -25.46 6.73 -5.35
N ILE A 59 -24.27 6.37 -4.87
CA ILE A 59 -23.84 6.62 -3.49
C ILE A 59 -22.61 7.53 -3.54
N PHE A 60 -22.66 8.63 -2.81
CA PHE A 60 -21.53 9.54 -2.68
C PHE A 60 -20.72 9.17 -1.44
N LEU A 61 -19.44 8.89 -1.65
CA LEU A 61 -18.50 8.56 -0.59
C LEU A 61 -17.46 9.66 -0.50
N THR A 62 -17.37 10.33 0.64
CA THR A 62 -16.38 11.36 0.92
C THR A 62 -15.69 11.07 2.23
N GLY A 63 -14.46 11.59 2.39
CA GLY A 63 -13.76 11.47 3.66
C GLY A 63 -12.26 11.43 3.50
N GLU A 64 -11.60 11.18 4.61
CA GLU A 64 -10.15 11.01 4.64
C GLU A 64 -9.80 9.71 5.32
N VAL A 65 -8.86 8.99 4.72
CA VAL A 65 -8.31 7.74 5.24
C VAL A 65 -6.81 7.88 5.30
N GLN A 66 -6.22 7.46 6.38
CA GLN A 66 -4.77 7.49 6.56
C GLN A 66 -4.30 6.18 7.15
N GLY A 67 -3.06 5.87 6.91
CA GLY A 67 -2.50 4.66 7.46
C GLY A 67 -1.07 4.43 7.05
N ASN A 68 -0.63 3.22 7.28
CA ASN A 68 0.72 2.84 6.94
C ASN A 68 0.75 1.42 6.41
N SER A 69 1.81 1.14 5.68
CA SER A 69 2.14 -0.20 5.22
C SER A 69 3.57 -0.48 5.61
N GLU A 70 3.81 -1.67 6.10
CA GLU A 70 5.15 -2.17 6.38
C GLU A 70 5.34 -3.49 5.67
N GLY A 71 6.52 -3.69 5.12
CA GLY A 71 6.79 -4.93 4.43
C GLY A 71 8.26 -5.23 4.30
N THR A 72 8.55 -6.48 4.03
CA THR A 72 9.89 -6.94 3.74
C THR A 72 9.89 -7.69 2.42
N ARG A 73 10.96 -7.53 1.66
CA ARG A 73 11.16 -8.23 0.40
C ARG A 73 12.52 -8.89 0.41
N ARG A 74 12.57 -10.06 -0.21
CA ARG A 74 13.81 -10.72 -0.53
C ARG A 74 13.95 -10.74 -2.04
N VAL A 75 15.08 -10.28 -2.54
CA VAL A 75 15.30 -10.07 -3.97
C VAL A 75 16.64 -10.69 -4.35
N TYR A 76 16.65 -11.47 -5.43
CA TYR A 76 17.91 -11.87 -6.06
C TYR A 76 18.51 -10.67 -6.78
N LEU A 77 19.81 -10.45 -6.65
CA LEU A 77 20.48 -9.32 -7.27
C LEU A 77 20.94 -9.59 -8.71
N GLU A 78 21.24 -10.86 -9.01
CA GLU A 78 21.74 -11.25 -10.33
C GLU A 78 21.07 -12.54 -10.81
N PRO A 79 20.09 -12.50 -11.74
CA PRO A 79 19.37 -11.33 -12.21
C PRO A 79 18.45 -10.75 -11.13
N LEU A 80 18.10 -9.49 -11.26
CA LEU A 80 17.18 -8.86 -10.30
C LEU A 80 15.80 -9.51 -10.40
N GLN A 81 15.42 -10.20 -9.36
CA GLN A 81 14.16 -10.94 -9.33
C GLN A 81 13.61 -11.00 -7.92
N LEU A 82 12.32 -10.73 -7.77
CA LEU A 82 11.63 -10.86 -6.49
C LEU A 82 11.61 -12.34 -6.06
N PHE A 83 12.08 -12.60 -4.85
CA PHE A 83 12.07 -13.95 -4.26
C PHE A 83 10.87 -14.14 -3.35
N SER A 84 10.61 -13.19 -2.46
CA SER A 84 9.44 -13.21 -1.59
C SER A 84 9.10 -11.80 -1.14
N SER A 85 7.84 -11.60 -0.79
CA SER A 85 7.33 -10.35 -0.27
C SER A 85 6.32 -10.61 0.83
N LYS A 86 6.43 -9.88 1.91
CA LYS A 86 5.47 -9.90 3.02
C LYS A 86 5.12 -8.47 3.33
N GLU A 87 3.82 -8.17 3.36
CA GLU A 87 3.34 -6.80 3.55
C GLU A 87 2.14 -6.79 4.48
N THR A 88 2.09 -5.81 5.37
CA THR A 88 0.94 -5.52 6.21
C THR A 88 0.51 -4.09 5.95
N ILE A 89 -0.77 -3.90 5.67
CA ILE A 89 -1.37 -2.60 5.40
C ILE A 89 -2.39 -2.32 6.48
N TYR A 90 -2.31 -1.12 7.05
CA TYR A 90 -3.26 -0.63 8.03
C TYR A 90 -3.78 0.73 7.59
N LEU A 91 -5.09 0.84 7.46
CA LEU A 91 -5.77 2.09 7.10
C LEU A 91 -6.90 2.37 8.06
N GLU A 92 -7.04 3.63 8.45
CA GLU A 92 -8.19 4.08 9.23
C GLU A 92 -8.61 5.48 8.82
N GLY A 93 -9.84 5.80 9.05
CA GLY A 93 -10.35 7.12 8.75
C GLY A 93 -11.84 7.24 8.97
N GLU A 94 -12.34 8.42 8.71
CA GLU A 94 -13.76 8.72 8.79
C GLU A 94 -14.28 9.00 7.40
N VAL A 95 -15.31 8.27 7.00
CA VAL A 95 -15.95 8.43 5.70
C VAL A 95 -17.43 8.75 5.89
N GLU A 96 -17.96 9.51 4.95
CA GLU A 96 -19.36 9.89 4.93
C GLU A 96 -20.01 9.31 3.67
N MET A 97 -21.14 8.65 3.87
CA MET A 97 -21.90 8.04 2.79
C MET A 97 -23.37 8.39 2.99
N ASP A 98 -23.93 9.10 2.02
CA ASP A 98 -25.32 9.56 2.05
C ASP A 98 -25.71 10.30 3.35
N GLY A 99 -24.80 11.16 3.83
CA GLY A 99 -25.03 11.94 5.04
C GLY A 99 -24.73 11.23 6.35
N GLU A 100 -24.41 9.93 6.29
CA GLU A 100 -24.03 9.18 7.49
C GLU A 100 -22.52 9.02 7.58
N LYS A 101 -21.98 9.17 8.77
CA LYS A 101 -20.55 9.05 9.03
C LYS A 101 -20.21 7.67 9.58
N PHE A 102 -19.15 7.10 9.03
CA PHE A 102 -18.64 5.80 9.45
C PHE A 102 -17.15 5.91 9.76
N ARG A 103 -16.72 5.18 10.76
CA ARG A 103 -15.30 5.00 11.02
C ARG A 103 -14.85 3.73 10.32
N LEU A 104 -13.86 3.87 9.45
CA LEU A 104 -13.32 2.78 8.65
C LEU A 104 -11.98 2.34 9.23
N LYS A 105 -11.83 1.03 9.44
CA LYS A 105 -10.53 0.42 9.79
C LYS A 105 -10.32 -0.78 8.89
N ILE A 106 -9.20 -0.79 8.20
CA ILE A 106 -8.83 -1.89 7.31
C ILE A 106 -7.44 -2.38 7.71
N THR A 107 -7.33 -3.68 7.93
CA THR A 107 -6.04 -4.34 8.13
C THR A 107 -5.94 -5.47 7.12
N SER A 108 -4.89 -5.48 6.35
CA SER A 108 -4.64 -6.50 5.34
C SER A 108 -3.22 -7.01 5.45
N ARG A 109 -3.05 -8.32 5.28
CA ARG A 109 -1.73 -8.95 5.22
C ARG A 109 -1.62 -9.72 3.93
N SER A 110 -0.55 -9.50 3.22
CA SER A 110 -0.28 -10.23 2.00
C SER A 110 1.11 -10.89 2.07
N PHE A 111 1.22 -11.99 1.36
CA PHE A 111 2.42 -12.79 1.38
C PHE A 111 2.61 -13.44 0.01
N ILE A 112 3.78 -13.23 -0.57
CA ILE A 112 4.12 -13.76 -1.88
C ILE A 112 5.43 -14.52 -1.76
N ASN A 113 5.42 -15.77 -2.21
CA ASN A 113 6.62 -16.57 -2.39
C ASN A 113 6.70 -17.03 -3.82
N LEU A 114 7.86 -16.85 -4.44
CA LEU A 114 8.14 -17.47 -5.71
C LEU A 114 8.68 -18.87 -5.47
N VAL A 115 8.04 -19.84 -6.05
CA VAL A 115 8.43 -21.25 -5.95
C VAL A 115 9.11 -21.64 -7.26
N ASP A 116 10.34 -22.13 -7.15
CA ASP A 116 11.09 -22.64 -8.29
C ASP A 116 10.59 -24.01 -8.73
#